data_1b364b64c410e8604fb417679634560f
#
_entry.id   1b364b64c410e8604fb417679634560f
#
_cell.length_a   1.000
_cell.length_b   1.000
_cell.length_c   1.000
_cell.angle_alpha   90.00
_cell.angle_beta   90.00
_cell.angle_gamma   90.00
#
_symmetry.space_group_name_H-M   'P 1'
#
loop_
_entity.id
_entity.type
_entity.pdbx_description
1 polymer ?
#
loop_
_entity_poly.entity_id
_entity_poly.type
_entity_poly.pdbx_seq_one_letter_code
_entity_poly.pdbx_strand_id
1 'polypeptide(L)'
;DPPFASGADYAKKVYLRRNPKVAEAIRQAESELDIEELRSFEEKMYGDIWNKESYLNWMYENLMAIKSIMSDTASIYVHLDWHIGHYVKILLDEVFGEDNFQREIIWDIQVLSGFKTIAPNWVRGHDTIFYYSKNEERIFNKLIQPHKKEYLDSFNKQDENGRWYMVAHGTKRYRDEVEKKGKPFGDVWNDVMSFQQQPTSDEKVDYATQKPETLLERIINASSNKGMVVADFFGGSGVTAGVANRLGRKFIHADININSIQTTRDRLLAAKAKFDVMEIKDGVSLYRNPVQTMERLKKLIPGLRNEDALDKFWEGSIVDTKYGMTPVYLPNLMDGSTRVLDKPLMNRIIREAMPDLPDNTKRVIVYYIDIDNREEIERFIKEQGNPLVMIELRDLKLVLDNVVVEDSAEWEVSEESDGLFNGWKVEIKQFQSDRVRQKIDEINQKNQLQVLQQKAKGKEKTFTPILISDEGLETIEWISLDCTTVEKDAPWHSDSEIKIDKVGYVIKNGTKTTEYWDACIRCDRKPLRMKIRNICGDETVFII
;
A
#
# COMPACT_ATOMS: atom_id res chain seq x y z
N ASP A 1 -1.26 3.92 11.62
CA ASP A 1 -1.50 2.48 11.77
C ASP A 1 -0.37 1.68 11.10
N PRO A 2 0.90 1.81 11.57
CA PRO A 2 2.04 1.10 11.00
C PRO A 2 1.92 -0.41 11.22
N PRO A 3 2.77 -1.25 10.60
CA PRO A 3 2.84 -2.67 10.89
C PRO A 3 3.01 -2.94 12.38
N PHE A 4 2.36 -3.99 12.92
CA PHE A 4 2.34 -4.27 14.37
C PHE A 4 3.46 -5.20 14.83
N ALA A 5 4.36 -5.61 13.95
CA ALA A 5 5.35 -6.65 14.20
C ALA A 5 4.72 -7.95 14.77
N SER A 6 3.55 -8.29 14.27
CA SER A 6 2.71 -9.38 14.76
C SER A 6 3.22 -10.77 14.38
N GLY A 7 4.22 -10.85 13.50
CA GLY A 7 4.74 -12.10 12.96
C GLY A 7 3.86 -12.74 11.88
N ALA A 8 2.83 -12.03 11.41
CA ALA A 8 1.92 -12.49 10.38
C ALA A 8 2.30 -11.98 8.99
N ASP A 9 2.06 -12.78 7.97
CA ASP A 9 2.07 -12.33 6.59
C ASP A 9 0.65 -11.97 6.17
N TYR A 10 0.48 -10.75 5.66
CA TYR A 10 -0.80 -10.31 5.12
C TYR A 10 -0.85 -10.58 3.63
N ALA A 11 -1.89 -11.28 3.20
CA ALA A 11 -2.09 -11.66 1.81
C ALA A 11 -3.46 -11.21 1.31
N LYS A 12 -3.51 -10.84 0.04
CA LYS A 12 -4.74 -10.56 -0.70
C LYS A 12 -5.12 -11.76 -1.54
N LYS A 13 -6.40 -12.13 -1.56
CA LYS A 13 -6.91 -13.08 -2.55
C LYS A 13 -7.04 -12.36 -3.89
N VAL A 14 -6.30 -12.84 -4.87
CA VAL A 14 -6.35 -12.40 -6.27
C VAL A 14 -7.23 -13.39 -7.01
N TYR A 15 -8.23 -12.87 -7.74
CA TYR A 15 -9.20 -13.67 -8.47
C TYR A 15 -8.99 -13.51 -9.97
N LEU A 16 -8.97 -14.61 -10.72
CA LEU A 16 -9.18 -14.53 -12.16
C LEU A 16 -10.65 -14.15 -12.41
N ARG A 17 -10.86 -13.20 -13.30
CA ARG A 17 -12.20 -12.76 -13.68
C ARG A 17 -12.80 -13.75 -14.66
N ARG A 18 -14.09 -13.68 -14.89
CA ARG A 18 -14.70 -14.42 -15.99
C ARG A 18 -14.26 -13.85 -17.33
N ASN A 19 -13.89 -14.73 -18.24
CA ASN A 19 -13.56 -14.31 -19.60
C ASN A 19 -14.83 -13.74 -20.27
N PRO A 20 -14.82 -12.49 -20.76
CA PRO A 20 -15.99 -11.85 -21.33
C PRO A 20 -16.58 -12.59 -22.52
N LYS A 21 -15.77 -13.31 -23.32
CA LYS A 21 -16.23 -14.07 -24.49
C LYS A 21 -17.07 -15.29 -24.15
N VAL A 22 -16.96 -15.81 -22.93
CA VAL A 22 -17.76 -16.97 -22.47
C VAL A 22 -18.83 -16.59 -21.44
N ALA A 23 -18.85 -15.33 -20.98
CA ALA A 23 -19.76 -14.88 -19.95
C ALA A 23 -21.24 -15.04 -20.31
N GLU A 24 -21.59 -14.80 -21.59
CA GLU A 24 -22.96 -14.94 -22.10
C GLU A 24 -23.41 -16.42 -22.13
N ALA A 25 -22.52 -17.32 -22.57
CA ALA A 25 -22.80 -18.78 -22.57
C ALA A 25 -22.95 -19.33 -21.16
N ILE A 26 -22.14 -18.84 -20.21
CA ILE A 26 -22.18 -19.23 -18.80
C ILE A 26 -23.48 -18.72 -18.16
N ARG A 27 -23.93 -17.49 -18.46
CA ARG A 27 -25.18 -16.93 -17.93
C ARG A 27 -26.41 -17.78 -18.26
N GLN A 28 -26.42 -18.37 -19.46
CA GLN A 28 -27.47 -19.29 -19.87
C GLN A 28 -27.38 -20.64 -19.14
N ALA A 29 -26.19 -21.11 -18.82
CA ALA A 29 -25.95 -22.36 -18.11
C ALA A 29 -26.08 -22.26 -16.58
N GLU A 30 -25.85 -21.08 -15.98
CA GLU A 30 -25.92 -20.83 -14.52
C GLU A 30 -27.33 -20.86 -13.94
N SER A 31 -28.37 -20.80 -14.77
CA SER A 31 -29.73 -21.10 -14.29
C SER A 31 -29.91 -22.57 -13.91
N GLU A 32 -28.96 -23.45 -14.21
CA GLU A 32 -29.08 -24.90 -14.07
C GLU A 32 -27.95 -25.56 -13.24
N LEU A 33 -26.88 -24.86 -12.83
CA LEU A 33 -25.73 -25.49 -12.15
C LEU A 33 -25.22 -24.67 -10.98
N ASP A 34 -24.79 -25.38 -9.91
CA ASP A 34 -24.09 -24.83 -8.73
C ASP A 34 -22.85 -23.99 -9.11
N ILE A 35 -22.66 -22.87 -8.41
CA ILE A 35 -21.61 -21.88 -8.61
C ILE A 35 -20.23 -22.56 -8.63
N GLU A 36 -19.55 -22.58 -9.77
CA GLU A 36 -18.14 -22.93 -9.83
C GLU A 36 -17.33 -22.05 -8.86
N GLU A 37 -16.53 -22.67 -8.01
CA GLU A 37 -15.61 -21.94 -7.13
C GLU A 37 -14.74 -20.99 -7.97
N LEU A 38 -14.78 -19.70 -7.64
CA LEU A 38 -13.96 -18.70 -8.31
C LEU A 38 -12.47 -19.06 -8.16
N ARG A 39 -11.78 -19.20 -9.28
CA ARG A 39 -10.34 -19.46 -9.29
C ARG A 39 -9.61 -18.28 -8.68
N SER A 40 -8.89 -18.52 -7.59
CA SER A 40 -8.18 -17.50 -6.86
C SER A 40 -6.84 -17.99 -6.34
N PHE A 41 -5.94 -17.06 -6.10
CA PHE A 41 -4.69 -17.30 -5.41
C PHE A 41 -4.40 -16.19 -4.41
N GLU A 42 -3.49 -16.44 -3.48
CA GLU A 42 -3.08 -15.44 -2.50
C GLU A 42 -1.79 -14.75 -2.95
N GLU A 43 -1.80 -13.45 -2.98
CA GLU A 43 -0.63 -12.61 -3.20
C GLU A 43 -0.24 -11.92 -1.89
N LYS A 44 1.03 -12.07 -1.50
CA LYS A 44 1.56 -11.42 -0.30
C LYS A 44 1.55 -9.91 -0.51
N MET A 45 0.83 -9.21 0.35
CA MET A 45 0.76 -7.75 0.35
C MET A 45 1.99 -7.16 1.04
N TYR A 46 2.24 -7.56 2.27
CA TYR A 46 3.43 -7.24 3.04
C TYR A 46 3.65 -8.27 4.15
N GLY A 47 4.91 -8.43 4.58
CA GLY A 47 5.26 -9.25 5.73
C GLY A 47 5.39 -8.39 6.97
N ASP A 48 4.78 -8.84 8.06
CA ASP A 48 4.88 -8.21 9.38
C ASP A 48 5.81 -9.03 10.30
N ILE A 49 6.75 -9.75 9.67
CA ILE A 49 7.77 -10.55 10.36
C ILE A 49 9.01 -9.67 10.51
N TRP A 50 9.18 -9.10 11.69
CA TRP A 50 10.27 -8.20 11.99
C TRP A 50 11.17 -8.76 13.10
N ASN A 51 12.48 -8.55 12.96
CA ASN A 51 13.34 -8.49 14.13
C ASN A 51 13.01 -7.20 14.88
N LYS A 52 12.81 -7.30 16.20
CA LYS A 52 12.37 -6.18 17.05
C LYS A 52 13.30 -4.97 16.94
N GLU A 53 14.59 -5.18 16.91
CA GLU A 53 15.58 -4.10 16.77
C GLU A 53 15.46 -3.38 15.42
N SER A 54 15.39 -4.15 14.33
CA SER A 54 15.23 -3.58 12.98
C SER A 54 13.92 -2.79 12.84
N TYR A 55 12.83 -3.30 13.47
CA TYR A 55 11.56 -2.58 13.49
C TYR A 55 11.67 -1.25 14.24
N LEU A 56 12.29 -1.24 15.41
CA LEU A 56 12.41 -0.04 16.22
C LEU A 56 13.29 1.02 15.55
N ASN A 57 14.40 0.63 14.92
CA ASN A 57 15.23 1.54 14.14
C ASN A 57 14.46 2.14 12.96
N TRP A 58 13.77 1.30 12.18
CA TRP A 58 12.92 1.75 11.09
C TRP A 58 11.81 2.69 11.57
N MET A 59 11.15 2.37 12.68
CA MET A 59 10.09 3.23 13.26
C MET A 59 10.66 4.56 13.72
N TYR A 60 11.84 4.58 14.36
CA TYR A 60 12.50 5.80 14.80
C TYR A 60 12.77 6.74 13.62
N GLU A 61 13.36 6.24 12.54
CA GLU A 61 13.63 7.02 11.33
C GLU A 61 12.35 7.60 10.74
N ASN A 62 11.28 6.80 10.64
CA ASN A 62 9.98 7.27 10.15
C ASN A 62 9.37 8.34 11.05
N LEU A 63 9.41 8.17 12.38
CA LEU A 63 8.88 9.16 13.31
C LEU A 63 9.65 10.48 13.24
N MET A 64 10.99 10.43 13.09
CA MET A 64 11.82 11.62 12.88
C MET A 64 11.46 12.34 11.58
N ALA A 65 11.30 11.60 10.48
CA ALA A 65 10.89 12.16 9.20
C ALA A 65 9.50 12.80 9.29
N ILE A 66 8.52 12.12 9.89
CA ILE A 66 7.18 12.66 10.11
C ILE A 66 7.23 13.94 10.94
N LYS A 67 7.95 13.95 12.06
CA LYS A 67 8.10 15.14 12.92
C LYS A 67 8.64 16.34 12.14
N SER A 68 9.59 16.11 11.24
CA SER A 68 10.24 17.18 10.45
C SER A 68 9.26 17.95 9.56
N ILE A 69 8.20 17.27 9.06
CA ILE A 69 7.19 17.86 8.16
C ILE A 69 5.90 18.29 8.86
N MET A 70 5.75 17.98 10.15
CA MET A 70 4.59 18.42 10.93
C MET A 70 4.60 19.93 11.14
N SER A 71 3.44 20.55 11.05
CA SER A 71 3.26 21.96 11.49
C SER A 71 3.41 22.08 13.01
N ASP A 72 3.70 23.28 13.50
CA ASP A 72 3.98 23.49 14.93
C ASP A 72 2.78 23.18 15.84
N THR A 73 1.56 23.31 15.35
CA THR A 73 0.32 22.98 16.07
C THR A 73 -0.19 21.57 15.80
N ALA A 74 0.58 20.73 15.07
CA ALA A 74 0.14 19.41 14.67
C ALA A 74 0.17 18.38 15.80
N SER A 75 -0.66 17.37 15.62
CA SER A 75 -0.76 16.19 16.47
C SER A 75 -0.46 14.93 15.70
N ILE A 76 0.03 13.90 16.36
CA ILE A 76 0.22 12.56 15.82
C ILE A 76 -0.50 11.54 16.69
N TYR A 77 -1.15 10.58 16.03
CA TYR A 77 -1.79 9.43 16.65
C TYR A 77 -1.15 8.17 16.08
N VAL A 78 -0.59 7.33 16.95
CA VAL A 78 0.07 6.08 16.55
C VAL A 78 -0.71 4.92 17.15
N HIS A 79 -1.39 4.17 16.29
CA HIS A 79 -2.20 3.01 16.66
C HIS A 79 -1.37 1.74 16.55
N LEU A 80 -1.30 1.00 17.62
CA LEU A 80 -0.52 -0.24 17.76
C LEU A 80 -1.22 -1.22 18.69
N ASP A 81 -0.81 -2.46 18.63
CA ASP A 81 -1.20 -3.46 19.60
C ASP A 81 -0.07 -3.78 20.61
N TRP A 82 -0.31 -4.74 21.47
CA TRP A 82 0.60 -5.12 22.55
C TRP A 82 1.95 -5.71 22.08
N HIS A 83 2.08 -6.19 20.84
CA HIS A 83 3.32 -6.80 20.36
C HIS A 83 4.48 -5.81 20.39
N ILE A 84 4.25 -4.56 20.00
CA ILE A 84 5.29 -3.55 19.85
C ILE A 84 4.96 -2.20 20.49
N GLY A 85 3.68 -1.95 20.85
CA GLY A 85 3.21 -0.65 21.31
C GLY A 85 4.04 -0.05 22.45
N HIS A 86 4.38 -0.86 23.47
CA HIS A 86 5.15 -0.38 24.62
C HIS A 86 6.57 0.10 24.26
N TYR A 87 7.21 -0.53 23.28
CA TYR A 87 8.53 -0.12 22.80
C TYR A 87 8.45 1.15 21.95
N VAL A 88 7.41 1.26 21.12
CA VAL A 88 7.21 2.47 20.30
C VAL A 88 6.83 3.66 21.16
N LYS A 89 6.16 3.46 22.32
CA LYS A 89 5.93 4.54 23.29
C LYS A 89 7.24 5.22 23.73
N ILE A 90 8.28 4.42 23.99
CA ILE A 90 9.61 4.94 24.38
C ILE A 90 10.22 5.75 23.22
N LEU A 91 10.11 5.25 21.98
CA LEU A 91 10.57 6.00 20.81
C LEU A 91 9.81 7.32 20.60
N LEU A 92 8.51 7.32 20.88
CA LEU A 92 7.70 8.53 20.79
C LEU A 92 8.13 9.57 21.84
N ASP A 93 8.47 9.14 23.06
CA ASP A 93 9.03 10.01 24.08
C ASP A 93 10.37 10.60 23.63
N GLU A 94 11.25 9.78 23.05
CA GLU A 94 12.55 10.24 22.54
C GLU A 94 12.38 11.24 21.38
N VAL A 95 11.49 10.93 20.43
CA VAL A 95 11.32 11.76 19.24
C VAL A 95 10.53 13.03 19.56
N PHE A 96 9.41 12.95 20.25
CA PHE A 96 8.51 14.08 20.46
C PHE A 96 8.74 14.79 21.80
N GLY A 97 9.34 14.12 22.78
CA GLY A 97 9.48 14.57 24.16
C GLY A 97 8.34 14.09 25.05
N GLU A 98 8.64 13.68 26.29
CA GLU A 98 7.65 13.23 27.27
C GLU A 98 6.60 14.30 27.58
N ASP A 99 6.98 15.57 27.61
CA ASP A 99 6.07 16.71 27.88
C ASP A 99 5.01 16.88 26.78
N ASN A 100 5.27 16.38 25.58
CA ASN A 100 4.35 16.41 24.45
C ASN A 100 3.43 15.19 24.37
N PHE A 101 3.59 14.22 25.29
CA PHE A 101 2.65 13.12 25.44
C PHE A 101 1.32 13.64 25.97
N GLN A 102 0.25 13.43 25.20
CA GLN A 102 -1.06 13.94 25.54
C GLN A 102 -1.94 12.88 26.19
N ARG A 103 -1.98 11.67 25.61
CA ARG A 103 -2.82 10.60 26.13
C ARG A 103 -2.48 9.24 25.52
N GLU A 104 -2.63 8.20 26.31
CA GLU A 104 -2.85 6.85 25.84
C GLU A 104 -4.36 6.63 25.72
N ILE A 105 -4.81 6.25 24.52
CA ILE A 105 -6.19 5.96 24.22
C ILE A 105 -6.34 4.46 24.08
N ILE A 106 -7.26 3.88 24.81
CA ILE A 106 -7.60 2.47 24.74
C ILE A 106 -8.83 2.31 23.85
N TRP A 107 -8.64 1.70 22.67
CA TRP A 107 -9.75 1.30 21.83
C TRP A 107 -10.19 -0.12 22.20
N ASP A 108 -11.34 -0.23 22.86
CA ASP A 108 -11.95 -1.48 23.28
C ASP A 108 -12.63 -2.16 22.08
N ILE A 109 -11.97 -3.18 21.51
CA ILE A 109 -12.46 -3.93 20.34
C ILE A 109 -13.47 -5.01 20.70
N GLN A 110 -13.67 -5.33 21.98
CA GLN A 110 -14.71 -6.18 22.58
C GLN A 110 -14.92 -7.56 21.93
N VAL A 111 -13.91 -8.12 21.27
CA VAL A 111 -14.04 -9.44 20.61
C VAL A 111 -13.50 -10.53 21.53
N LEU A 112 -14.37 -11.06 22.36
CA LEU A 112 -14.06 -12.09 23.36
C LEU A 112 -14.59 -13.48 22.95
N SER A 113 -14.62 -13.80 21.66
CA SER A 113 -15.19 -15.05 21.12
C SER A 113 -14.29 -15.77 20.12
N GLY A 114 -14.70 -16.97 19.72
CA GLY A 114 -14.01 -17.78 18.73
C GLY A 114 -12.75 -18.46 19.26
N PHE A 115 -11.79 -18.74 18.37
CA PHE A 115 -10.56 -19.45 18.73
C PHE A 115 -9.70 -18.72 19.77
N LYS A 116 -9.87 -17.41 19.92
CA LYS A 116 -9.15 -16.60 20.92
C LYS A 116 -9.44 -17.06 22.37
N THR A 117 -10.63 -17.63 22.60
CA THR A 117 -11.03 -18.13 23.94
C THR A 117 -10.37 -19.45 24.32
N ILE A 118 -9.70 -20.12 23.38
CA ILE A 118 -8.98 -21.38 23.61
C ILE A 118 -7.62 -21.12 24.30
N ALA A 119 -7.11 -19.90 24.18
CA ALA A 119 -5.84 -19.55 24.79
C ALA A 119 -5.92 -19.65 26.32
N PRO A 120 -4.92 -20.25 26.99
CA PRO A 120 -4.87 -20.37 28.46
C PRO A 120 -4.40 -19.04 29.10
N ASN A 121 -5.01 -17.92 28.68
CA ASN A 121 -4.66 -16.58 29.12
C ASN A 121 -5.85 -15.64 28.94
N TRP A 122 -5.72 -14.40 29.45
CA TRP A 122 -6.70 -13.35 29.21
C TRP A 122 -6.86 -13.06 27.72
N VAL A 123 -8.09 -13.01 27.27
CA VAL A 123 -8.40 -12.71 25.87
C VAL A 123 -8.16 -11.23 25.60
N ARG A 124 -7.34 -10.90 24.58
CA ARG A 124 -7.09 -9.54 24.18
C ARG A 124 -8.39 -8.85 23.74
N GLY A 125 -8.73 -7.75 24.40
CA GLY A 125 -9.94 -6.97 24.13
C GLY A 125 -9.70 -5.58 23.57
N HIS A 126 -8.46 -5.10 23.47
CA HIS A 126 -8.18 -3.71 23.09
C HIS A 126 -6.93 -3.56 22.23
N ASP A 127 -6.84 -2.41 21.58
CA ASP A 127 -5.65 -1.82 20.98
C ASP A 127 -5.35 -0.47 21.62
N THR A 128 -4.13 0.00 21.46
CA THR A 128 -3.64 1.25 22.05
C THR A 128 -3.37 2.29 20.96
N ILE A 129 -3.77 3.54 21.20
CA ILE A 129 -3.46 4.67 20.33
C ILE A 129 -2.72 5.71 21.17
N PHE A 130 -1.45 5.94 20.84
CA PHE A 130 -0.66 6.99 21.49
C PHE A 130 -0.89 8.32 20.81
N TYR A 131 -1.26 9.32 21.61
CA TYR A 131 -1.51 10.68 21.16
C TYR A 131 -0.41 11.62 21.67
N TYR A 132 0.29 12.25 20.72
CA TYR A 132 1.30 13.27 20.96
C TYR A 132 0.99 14.53 20.19
N SER A 133 1.45 15.68 20.71
CA SER A 133 1.58 16.92 19.95
C SER A 133 3.02 17.13 19.50
N LYS A 134 3.22 17.95 18.45
CA LYS A 134 4.59 18.37 18.09
C LYS A 134 5.18 19.32 19.13
N ASN A 135 4.35 20.26 19.62
CA ASN A 135 4.69 21.28 20.61
C ASN A 135 3.55 21.45 21.62
N GLU A 136 3.76 22.30 22.61
CA GLU A 136 2.74 22.66 23.62
C GLU A 136 1.49 23.30 22.99
N GLU A 137 1.69 24.21 22.02
CA GLU A 137 0.61 24.81 21.24
C GLU A 137 0.08 23.81 20.22
N ARG A 138 -1.06 23.21 20.52
CA ARG A 138 -1.73 22.23 19.66
C ARG A 138 -3.18 22.56 19.41
N ILE A 139 -3.71 22.08 18.29
CA ILE A 139 -5.15 22.12 18.03
C ILE A 139 -5.79 20.93 18.72
N PHE A 140 -6.71 21.21 19.66
CA PHE A 140 -7.55 20.19 20.28
C PHE A 140 -8.98 20.71 20.48
N ASN A 141 -9.90 20.19 19.69
CA ASN A 141 -11.32 20.46 19.77
C ASN A 141 -11.94 19.47 20.76
N LYS A 142 -12.44 19.96 21.87
CA LYS A 142 -13.07 19.11 22.88
C LYS A 142 -14.39 18.56 22.35
N LEU A 143 -14.41 17.28 22.01
CA LEU A 143 -15.61 16.59 21.55
C LEU A 143 -16.53 16.26 22.73
N ILE A 144 -17.82 16.38 22.48
CA ILE A 144 -18.88 16.20 23.48
C ILE A 144 -19.83 15.10 23.00
N GLN A 145 -20.20 14.21 23.90
CA GLN A 145 -21.20 13.16 23.71
C GLN A 145 -22.44 13.42 24.60
N PRO A 146 -23.60 12.90 24.21
CA PRO A 146 -24.79 12.98 25.06
C PRO A 146 -24.57 12.19 26.36
N HIS A 147 -25.23 12.62 27.41
CA HIS A 147 -25.27 11.85 28.65
C HIS A 147 -26.11 10.58 28.47
N LYS A 148 -25.76 9.51 29.19
CA LYS A 148 -26.56 8.30 29.23
C LYS A 148 -27.93 8.55 29.79
N LYS A 149 -28.95 7.86 29.29
CA LYS A 149 -30.33 8.01 29.69
C LYS A 149 -30.52 7.86 31.22
N GLU A 150 -29.86 6.84 31.79
CA GLU A 150 -29.92 6.54 33.22
C GLU A 150 -29.45 7.72 34.07
N TYR A 151 -28.44 8.47 33.60
CA TYR A 151 -27.98 9.69 34.28
C TYR A 151 -28.99 10.81 34.15
N LEU A 152 -29.59 11.00 32.97
CA LEU A 152 -30.61 12.04 32.76
C LEU A 152 -31.91 11.72 33.54
N ASP A 153 -32.24 10.48 33.75
CA ASP A 153 -33.40 10.03 34.53
C ASP A 153 -33.19 10.24 36.05
N SER A 154 -31.95 10.46 36.51
CA SER A 154 -31.65 10.83 37.89
C SER A 154 -32.10 12.28 38.26
N PHE A 155 -32.40 13.11 37.23
CA PHE A 155 -32.99 14.44 37.41
C PHE A 155 -34.51 14.31 37.64
N ASN A 156 -34.90 13.94 38.84
CA ASN A 156 -36.25 13.51 39.20
C ASN A 156 -37.03 14.52 40.05
N LYS A 157 -36.49 15.74 40.26
CA LYS A 157 -37.15 16.83 40.97
C LYS A 157 -37.49 17.95 40.00
N GLN A 158 -38.61 18.63 40.22
CA GLN A 158 -38.99 19.81 39.47
C GLN A 158 -38.95 21.04 40.35
N ASP A 159 -38.56 22.19 39.81
CA ASP A 159 -38.64 23.48 40.43
C ASP A 159 -40.03 24.13 40.16
N GLU A 160 -40.24 25.35 40.68
CA GLU A 160 -41.49 26.11 40.53
C GLU A 160 -41.84 26.43 39.05
N ASN A 161 -40.85 26.37 38.15
CA ASN A 161 -41.00 26.59 36.71
C ASN A 161 -41.14 25.29 35.92
N GLY A 162 -41.22 24.13 36.58
CA GLY A 162 -41.33 22.83 35.95
C GLY A 162 -40.03 22.30 35.36
N ARG A 163 -38.86 22.94 35.62
CA ARG A 163 -37.57 22.47 35.13
C ARG A 163 -37.06 21.29 35.97
N TRP A 164 -36.66 20.21 35.32
CA TRP A 164 -36.09 19.03 35.98
C TRP A 164 -34.69 19.32 36.53
N TYR A 165 -34.45 18.96 37.80
CA TYR A 165 -33.16 19.12 38.44
C TYR A 165 -32.83 17.95 39.38
N MET A 166 -31.53 17.84 39.70
CA MET A 166 -30.98 17.02 40.78
C MET A 166 -30.16 17.92 41.72
N VAL A 167 -29.97 17.48 42.97
CA VAL A 167 -29.05 18.12 43.90
C VAL A 167 -27.75 17.32 43.98
N ALA A 168 -26.66 17.93 43.61
CA ALA A 168 -25.33 17.34 43.71
C ALA A 168 -24.40 18.28 44.47
N HIS A 169 -23.76 17.78 45.52
CA HIS A 169 -22.87 18.56 46.40
C HIS A 169 -23.53 19.89 46.91
N GLY A 170 -24.82 19.81 47.28
CA GLY A 170 -25.56 20.96 47.79
C GLY A 170 -26.04 21.96 46.72
N THR A 171 -25.72 21.76 45.44
CA THR A 171 -26.10 22.69 44.36
C THR A 171 -27.14 22.04 43.45
N LYS A 172 -28.17 22.83 43.03
CA LYS A 172 -29.13 22.40 42.01
C LYS A 172 -28.43 22.37 40.65
N ARG A 173 -28.53 21.22 39.94
CA ARG A 173 -28.14 21.06 38.54
C ARG A 173 -29.38 20.80 37.72
N TYR A 174 -29.56 21.51 36.62
CA TYR A 174 -30.72 21.38 35.75
C TYR A 174 -30.44 20.44 34.58
N ARG A 175 -31.42 19.58 34.24
CA ARG A 175 -31.32 18.57 33.20
C ARG A 175 -31.04 19.19 31.82
N ASP A 176 -31.80 20.24 31.45
CA ASP A 176 -31.66 20.97 30.19
C ASP A 176 -30.26 21.57 29.99
N GLU A 177 -29.67 22.12 31.07
CA GLU A 177 -28.30 22.65 31.04
C GLU A 177 -27.26 21.53 30.85
N VAL A 178 -27.45 20.40 31.53
CA VAL A 178 -26.57 19.26 31.47
C VAL A 178 -26.68 18.59 30.09
N GLU A 179 -27.89 18.41 29.55
CA GLU A 179 -28.10 17.90 28.20
C GLU A 179 -27.43 18.79 27.15
N LYS A 180 -27.60 20.11 27.26
CA LYS A 180 -26.95 21.07 26.33
C LYS A 180 -25.42 21.05 26.43
N LYS A 181 -24.87 20.90 27.63
CA LYS A 181 -23.44 20.89 27.88
C LYS A 181 -22.79 19.57 27.40
N GLY A 182 -23.51 18.47 27.50
CA GLY A 182 -23.05 17.14 27.20
C GLY A 182 -21.90 16.67 28.11
N LYS A 183 -21.31 15.51 27.75
CA LYS A 183 -20.19 14.89 28.47
C LYS A 183 -18.98 14.80 27.53
N PRO A 184 -17.75 15.20 27.95
CA PRO A 184 -16.56 14.97 27.15
C PRO A 184 -16.33 13.48 26.95
N PHE A 185 -15.71 13.12 25.81
CA PHE A 185 -15.18 11.76 25.63
C PHE A 185 -13.99 11.52 26.56
N GLY A 186 -13.88 10.31 27.08
CA GLY A 186 -12.69 9.81 27.80
C GLY A 186 -11.67 9.21 26.85
N ASP A 187 -10.65 8.62 27.43
CA ASP A 187 -9.55 7.94 26.76
C ASP A 187 -9.78 6.43 26.59
N VAL A 188 -10.88 5.88 27.10
CA VAL A 188 -11.32 4.51 26.82
C VAL A 188 -12.52 4.56 25.87
N TRP A 189 -12.31 4.09 24.64
CA TRP A 189 -13.28 4.13 23.55
C TRP A 189 -13.95 2.77 23.37
N ASN A 190 -15.06 2.56 24.04
CA ASN A 190 -15.86 1.34 23.97
C ASN A 190 -17.14 1.49 23.13
N ASP A 191 -17.33 2.65 22.53
CA ASP A 191 -18.46 3.00 21.68
C ASP A 191 -18.13 2.97 20.18
N VAL A 192 -16.86 2.68 19.81
CA VAL A 192 -16.39 2.52 18.44
C VAL A 192 -16.27 1.03 18.14
N MET A 193 -17.25 0.49 17.41
CA MET A 193 -17.27 -0.93 17.09
C MET A 193 -16.23 -1.29 16.04
N SER A 194 -15.54 -2.41 16.23
CA SER A 194 -14.63 -2.99 15.24
C SER A 194 -15.39 -3.76 14.15
N PHE A 195 -14.78 -4.01 12.98
CA PHE A 195 -15.39 -4.85 11.94
C PHE A 195 -15.53 -6.32 12.33
N GLN A 196 -14.88 -6.76 13.41
CA GLN A 196 -15.15 -8.10 13.97
C GLN A 196 -16.51 -8.14 14.68
N GLN A 197 -16.96 -7.01 15.24
CA GLN A 197 -18.29 -6.86 15.83
C GLN A 197 -19.37 -6.55 14.76
N GLN A 198 -18.96 -5.90 13.65
CA GLN A 198 -19.85 -5.53 12.54
C GLN A 198 -19.34 -6.11 11.21
N PRO A 199 -19.37 -7.46 11.04
CA PRO A 199 -18.79 -8.10 9.85
C PRO A 199 -19.55 -7.76 8.55
N THR A 200 -20.80 -7.32 8.65
CA THR A 200 -21.70 -6.97 7.53
C THR A 200 -21.83 -5.46 7.30
N SER A 201 -20.94 -4.65 7.90
CA SER A 201 -20.99 -3.18 7.71
C SER A 201 -20.74 -2.81 6.25
N ASP A 202 -21.56 -1.90 5.72
CA ASP A 202 -21.43 -1.37 4.36
C ASP A 202 -20.13 -0.58 4.14
N GLU A 203 -19.49 -0.07 5.21
CA GLU A 203 -18.17 0.55 5.15
C GLU A 203 -17.06 -0.42 4.76
N LYS A 204 -17.30 -1.72 4.97
CA LYS A 204 -16.25 -2.73 4.85
C LYS A 204 -15.87 -2.95 3.39
N VAL A 205 -14.60 -2.70 3.09
CA VAL A 205 -13.99 -3.07 1.82
C VAL A 205 -13.13 -4.33 2.00
N ASP A 206 -12.72 -4.97 0.92
CA ASP A 206 -11.87 -6.17 0.96
C ASP A 206 -10.41 -5.80 1.29
N TYR A 207 -10.21 -5.27 2.51
CA TYR A 207 -8.91 -4.90 3.06
C TYR A 207 -8.80 -5.36 4.52
N ALA A 208 -7.88 -6.29 4.79
CA ALA A 208 -7.84 -7.07 6.03
C ALA A 208 -7.70 -6.23 7.31
N THR A 209 -7.00 -5.10 7.25
CA THR A 209 -6.65 -4.24 8.40
C THR A 209 -7.46 -2.95 8.47
N GLN A 210 -8.56 -2.86 7.72
CA GLN A 210 -9.41 -1.66 7.71
C GLN A 210 -9.89 -1.29 9.11
N LYS A 211 -9.84 0.01 9.41
CA LYS A 211 -10.42 0.61 10.63
C LYS A 211 -11.78 1.24 10.33
N PRO A 212 -12.69 1.33 11.32
CA PRO A 212 -13.98 1.98 11.13
C PRO A 212 -13.85 3.50 10.97
N GLU A 213 -14.70 4.10 10.14
CA GLU A 213 -14.69 5.54 9.88
C GLU A 213 -14.90 6.37 11.15
N THR A 214 -15.74 5.90 12.08
CA THR A 214 -16.01 6.57 13.35
C THR A 214 -14.76 6.76 14.20
N LEU A 215 -13.78 5.85 14.13
CA LEU A 215 -12.49 5.96 14.81
C LEU A 215 -11.73 7.18 14.29
N LEU A 216 -11.57 7.24 12.95
CA LEU A 216 -10.83 8.31 12.28
C LEU A 216 -11.57 9.65 12.37
N GLU A 217 -12.90 9.63 12.28
CA GLU A 217 -13.73 10.84 12.44
C GLU A 217 -13.50 11.51 13.80
N ARG A 218 -13.44 10.71 14.87
CA ARG A 218 -13.16 11.20 16.23
C ARG A 218 -11.78 11.85 16.31
N ILE A 219 -10.74 11.18 15.81
CA ILE A 219 -9.36 11.67 15.81
C ILE A 219 -9.25 12.97 14.99
N ILE A 220 -9.77 12.98 13.76
CA ILE A 220 -9.66 14.09 12.84
C ILE A 220 -10.41 15.34 13.38
N ASN A 221 -11.63 15.15 13.91
CA ASN A 221 -12.38 16.26 14.49
C ASN A 221 -11.73 16.82 15.75
N ALA A 222 -11.11 15.97 16.58
CA ALA A 222 -10.43 16.42 17.79
C ALA A 222 -9.19 17.27 17.49
N SER A 223 -8.40 16.91 16.48
CA SER A 223 -7.06 17.48 16.27
C SER A 223 -6.88 18.25 14.97
N SER A 224 -7.95 18.61 14.28
CA SER A 224 -7.89 19.44 13.07
C SER A 224 -9.16 20.26 12.85
N ASN A 225 -9.05 21.29 12.00
CA ASN A 225 -10.15 22.11 11.53
C ASN A 225 -10.32 21.99 10.02
N LYS A 226 -11.46 22.44 9.47
CA LYS A 226 -11.70 22.44 8.01
C LYS A 226 -10.57 23.16 7.26
N GLY A 227 -10.17 22.61 6.12
CA GLY A 227 -9.11 23.14 5.28
C GLY A 227 -7.69 22.74 5.71
N MET A 228 -7.50 22.18 6.91
CA MET A 228 -6.20 21.66 7.35
C MET A 228 -5.84 20.35 6.66
N VAL A 229 -4.56 20.00 6.70
CA VAL A 229 -4.03 18.75 6.11
C VAL A 229 -4.04 17.64 7.16
N VAL A 230 -4.58 16.50 6.79
CA VAL A 230 -4.52 15.23 7.52
C VAL A 230 -3.66 14.27 6.69
N ALA A 231 -2.59 13.74 7.27
CA ALA A 231 -1.68 12.82 6.58
C ALA A 231 -1.70 11.44 7.23
N ASP A 232 -1.72 10.39 6.40
CA ASP A 232 -1.59 9.00 6.82
C ASP A 232 -0.56 8.32 5.91
N PHE A 233 0.62 8.03 6.47
CA PHE A 233 1.75 7.44 5.74
C PHE A 233 1.73 5.91 5.77
N PHE A 234 0.77 5.30 6.47
CA PHE A 234 0.48 3.88 6.50
C PHE A 234 -1.02 3.69 6.23
N GLY A 235 -1.49 4.30 5.15
CA GLY A 235 -2.89 4.63 4.93
C GLY A 235 -3.83 3.45 4.68
N GLY A 236 -3.30 2.28 4.34
CA GLY A 236 -4.06 1.02 4.21
C GLY A 236 -5.27 1.15 3.30
N SER A 237 -6.47 0.93 3.84
CA SER A 237 -7.73 1.00 3.07
C SER A 237 -8.21 2.41 2.72
N GLY A 238 -7.44 3.46 3.07
CA GLY A 238 -7.76 4.85 2.76
C GLY A 238 -8.90 5.46 3.56
N VAL A 239 -9.25 4.89 4.71
CA VAL A 239 -10.31 5.42 5.58
C VAL A 239 -9.98 6.83 6.03
N THR A 240 -8.73 7.08 6.43
CA THR A 240 -8.27 8.41 6.85
C THR A 240 -8.49 9.45 5.77
N ALA A 241 -8.11 9.17 4.52
CA ALA A 241 -8.30 10.07 3.39
C ALA A 241 -9.78 10.31 3.08
N GLY A 242 -10.61 9.25 3.08
CA GLY A 242 -12.05 9.33 2.87
C GLY A 242 -12.75 10.19 3.92
N VAL A 243 -12.46 9.96 5.19
CA VAL A 243 -13.03 10.72 6.30
C VAL A 243 -12.54 12.18 6.28
N ALA A 244 -11.26 12.42 6.05
CA ALA A 244 -10.71 13.78 5.94
C ALA A 244 -11.39 14.57 4.82
N ASN A 245 -11.56 13.97 3.64
CA ASN A 245 -12.30 14.59 2.53
C ASN A 245 -13.75 14.91 2.90
N ARG A 246 -14.47 13.96 3.49
CA ARG A 246 -15.87 14.15 3.92
C ARG A 246 -16.02 15.28 4.96
N LEU A 247 -15.05 15.41 5.83
CA LEU A 247 -15.04 16.46 6.87
C LEU A 247 -14.47 17.81 6.35
N GLY A 248 -14.14 17.94 5.07
CA GLY A 248 -13.60 19.16 4.47
C GLY A 248 -12.16 19.48 4.85
N ARG A 249 -11.35 18.47 5.15
CA ARG A 249 -9.90 18.56 5.31
C ARG A 249 -9.23 18.20 4.00
N LYS A 250 -8.01 18.72 3.78
CA LYS A 250 -7.09 18.19 2.77
C LYS A 250 -6.49 16.89 3.29
N PHE A 251 -6.08 16.00 2.41
CA PHE A 251 -5.50 14.73 2.83
C PHE A 251 -4.23 14.41 2.05
N ILE A 252 -3.33 13.68 2.71
CA ILE A 252 -2.20 12.99 2.12
C ILE A 252 -2.32 11.53 2.54
N HIS A 253 -2.34 10.63 1.58
CA HIS A 253 -2.34 9.20 1.81
C HIS A 253 -1.12 8.60 1.15
N ALA A 254 -0.33 7.84 1.87
CA ALA A 254 0.80 7.11 1.32
C ALA A 254 0.78 5.68 1.82
N ASP A 255 1.18 4.76 0.96
CA ASP A 255 1.34 3.35 1.30
C ASP A 255 2.33 2.70 0.33
N ILE A 256 3.05 1.71 0.81
CA ILE A 256 3.96 0.92 -0.02
C ILE A 256 3.22 -0.09 -0.90
N ASN A 257 1.99 -0.43 -0.53
CA ASN A 257 1.21 -1.46 -1.19
C ASN A 257 0.29 -0.86 -2.25
N ILE A 258 0.46 -1.28 -3.50
CA ILE A 258 -0.39 -0.85 -4.62
C ILE A 258 -1.89 -1.11 -4.36
N ASN A 259 -2.24 -2.19 -3.65
CA ASN A 259 -3.63 -2.46 -3.30
C ASN A 259 -4.24 -1.41 -2.36
N SER A 260 -3.43 -0.83 -1.45
CA SER A 260 -3.84 0.30 -0.62
C SER A 260 -4.20 1.50 -1.50
N ILE A 261 -3.31 1.87 -2.43
CA ILE A 261 -3.53 2.99 -3.34
C ILE A 261 -4.78 2.78 -4.20
N GLN A 262 -4.98 1.58 -4.73
CA GLN A 262 -6.16 1.23 -5.54
C GLN A 262 -7.45 1.32 -4.74
N THR A 263 -7.47 0.74 -3.53
CA THR A 263 -8.64 0.77 -2.64
C THR A 263 -8.99 2.19 -2.23
N THR A 264 -7.97 3.00 -1.91
CA THR A 264 -8.13 4.42 -1.56
C THR A 264 -8.65 5.22 -2.74
N ARG A 265 -8.09 5.00 -3.93
CA ARG A 265 -8.56 5.64 -5.17
C ARG A 265 -10.03 5.33 -5.44
N ASP A 266 -10.44 4.07 -5.36
CA ASP A 266 -11.84 3.67 -5.56
C ASP A 266 -12.77 4.34 -4.55
N ARG A 267 -12.36 4.40 -3.26
CA ARG A 267 -13.09 5.11 -2.20
C ARG A 267 -13.27 6.61 -2.50
N LEU A 268 -12.19 7.27 -2.93
CA LEU A 268 -12.19 8.70 -3.22
C LEU A 268 -13.00 9.04 -4.48
N LEU A 269 -12.96 8.19 -5.50
CA LEU A 269 -13.78 8.32 -6.71
C LEU A 269 -15.28 8.19 -6.39
N ALA A 270 -15.65 7.18 -5.57
CA ALA A 270 -17.04 7.01 -5.12
C ALA A 270 -17.52 8.23 -4.33
N ALA A 271 -16.63 8.87 -3.56
CA ALA A 271 -16.90 10.12 -2.84
C ALA A 271 -16.82 11.38 -3.72
N LYS A 272 -16.54 11.26 -5.03
CA LYS A 272 -16.33 12.37 -5.99
C LYS A 272 -15.28 13.37 -5.49
N ALA A 273 -14.26 12.90 -4.80
CA ALA A 273 -13.15 13.71 -4.33
C ALA A 273 -12.24 14.13 -5.50
N LYS A 274 -11.55 15.26 -5.33
CA LYS A 274 -10.48 15.70 -6.23
C LYS A 274 -9.14 15.32 -5.59
N PHE A 275 -8.29 14.59 -6.31
CA PHE A 275 -6.99 14.15 -5.83
C PHE A 275 -6.07 13.83 -7.00
N ASP A 276 -4.78 13.84 -6.72
CA ASP A 276 -3.72 13.36 -7.62
C ASP A 276 -3.15 12.05 -7.06
N VAL A 277 -2.73 11.16 -7.94
CA VAL A 277 -2.00 9.93 -7.59
C VAL A 277 -0.58 10.08 -8.11
N MET A 278 0.39 9.96 -7.20
CA MET A 278 1.81 10.07 -7.51
C MET A 278 2.55 8.80 -7.14
N GLU A 279 3.50 8.42 -7.95
CA GLU A 279 4.43 7.33 -7.70
C GLU A 279 5.81 7.91 -7.36
N ILE A 280 6.41 7.45 -6.24
CA ILE A 280 7.77 7.78 -5.87
C ILE A 280 8.68 6.70 -6.45
N LYS A 281 9.46 7.04 -7.47
CA LYS A 281 10.46 6.15 -8.08
C LYS A 281 11.77 6.22 -7.31
N ASP A 282 11.79 5.64 -6.13
CA ASP A 282 12.91 5.71 -5.18
C ASP A 282 13.79 4.44 -5.12
N GLY A 283 13.48 3.45 -5.96
CA GLY A 283 14.19 2.16 -5.95
C GLY A 283 13.85 1.25 -4.77
N VAL A 284 12.97 1.64 -3.84
CA VAL A 284 12.53 0.81 -2.70
C VAL A 284 11.89 -0.50 -3.16
N SER A 285 11.28 -0.53 -4.33
CA SER A 285 10.77 -1.77 -4.95
C SER A 285 11.84 -2.87 -5.08
N LEU A 286 13.12 -2.50 -5.17
CA LEU A 286 14.26 -3.42 -5.22
C LEU A 286 14.44 -4.21 -3.93
N TYR A 287 14.05 -3.65 -2.80
CA TYR A 287 14.24 -4.27 -1.48
C TYR A 287 13.10 -5.19 -1.05
N ARG A 288 12.02 -5.29 -1.84
CA ARG A 288 10.86 -6.14 -1.49
C ARG A 288 11.17 -7.64 -1.50
N ASN A 289 12.07 -8.08 -2.42
CA ASN A 289 12.56 -9.45 -2.50
C ASN A 289 14.06 -9.43 -2.87
N PRO A 290 14.94 -9.10 -1.92
CA PRO A 290 16.32 -8.75 -2.24
C PRO A 290 17.10 -9.87 -2.95
N VAL A 291 16.91 -11.13 -2.54
CA VAL A 291 17.62 -12.27 -3.15
C VAL A 291 17.20 -12.49 -4.61
N GLN A 292 15.89 -12.57 -4.85
CA GLN A 292 15.37 -12.79 -6.22
C GLN A 292 15.64 -11.57 -7.11
N THR A 293 15.57 -10.37 -6.53
CA THR A 293 15.85 -9.14 -7.25
C THR A 293 17.30 -9.06 -7.66
N MET A 294 18.25 -9.43 -6.79
CA MET A 294 19.68 -9.51 -7.14
C MET A 294 19.96 -10.50 -8.28
N GLU A 295 19.37 -11.70 -8.23
CA GLU A 295 19.53 -12.68 -9.30
C GLU A 295 18.99 -12.17 -10.65
N ARG A 296 17.85 -11.46 -10.64
CA ARG A 296 17.29 -10.84 -11.83
C ARG A 296 18.16 -9.68 -12.32
N LEU A 297 18.56 -8.77 -11.43
CA LEU A 297 19.45 -7.64 -11.77
C LEU A 297 20.71 -8.11 -12.49
N LYS A 298 21.37 -9.16 -11.99
CA LYS A 298 22.56 -9.73 -12.64
C LYS A 298 22.29 -10.16 -14.08
N LYS A 299 21.12 -10.76 -14.33
CA LYS A 299 20.71 -11.21 -15.68
C LYS A 299 20.36 -10.04 -16.61
N LEU A 300 19.97 -8.90 -16.06
CA LEU A 300 19.49 -7.72 -16.78
C LEU A 300 20.62 -6.78 -17.19
N ILE A 301 21.78 -6.85 -16.52
CA ILE A 301 22.95 -6.06 -16.90
C ILE A 301 23.59 -6.69 -18.13
N PRO A 302 23.54 -6.04 -19.32
CA PRO A 302 24.02 -6.62 -20.55
C PRO A 302 25.51 -6.96 -20.46
N GLY A 303 25.86 -8.22 -20.75
CA GLY A 303 27.23 -8.67 -20.78
C GLY A 303 27.88 -8.96 -19.44
N LEU A 304 27.15 -8.80 -18.32
CA LEU A 304 27.66 -9.17 -17.00
C LEU A 304 27.85 -10.70 -16.93
N ARG A 305 29.05 -11.11 -16.59
CA ARG A 305 29.42 -12.51 -16.40
C ARG A 305 30.02 -12.69 -15.01
N ASN A 306 29.73 -13.82 -14.38
CA ASN A 306 30.40 -14.19 -13.15
C ASN A 306 31.90 -14.40 -13.47
N GLU A 307 32.79 -13.87 -12.64
CA GLU A 307 34.23 -13.95 -12.84
C GLU A 307 34.88 -14.44 -11.55
N ASP A 308 35.25 -15.71 -11.52
CA ASP A 308 35.84 -16.36 -10.34
C ASP A 308 37.20 -15.77 -9.94
N ALA A 309 37.82 -15.00 -10.84
CA ALA A 309 39.12 -14.34 -10.59
C ALA A 309 39.00 -13.03 -9.80
N LEU A 310 37.77 -12.51 -9.59
CA LEU A 310 37.52 -11.30 -8.83
C LEU A 310 37.17 -11.63 -7.39
N ASP A 311 37.55 -10.72 -6.47
CA ASP A 311 37.11 -10.77 -5.07
C ASP A 311 35.58 -10.69 -5.00
N LYS A 312 35.01 -11.25 -3.92
CA LYS A 312 33.55 -11.27 -3.65
C LYS A 312 32.91 -9.87 -3.55
N PHE A 313 33.71 -8.84 -3.49
CA PHE A 313 33.23 -7.45 -3.52
C PHE A 313 32.65 -7.08 -4.91
N TRP A 314 33.17 -7.72 -5.97
CA TRP A 314 32.75 -7.52 -7.34
C TRP A 314 31.73 -8.60 -7.75
N GLU A 315 30.61 -8.17 -8.28
CA GLU A 315 29.56 -9.11 -8.72
C GLU A 315 29.84 -9.83 -10.05
N GLY A 316 30.90 -9.43 -10.72
CA GLY A 316 31.37 -10.00 -11.98
C GLY A 316 32.07 -8.99 -12.85
N SER A 317 32.21 -9.29 -14.14
CA SER A 317 32.81 -8.38 -15.12
C SER A 317 31.98 -8.26 -16.40
N ILE A 318 32.18 -7.15 -17.10
CA ILE A 318 31.71 -6.91 -18.47
C ILE A 318 32.94 -6.84 -19.35
N VAL A 319 32.96 -7.62 -20.44
CA VAL A 319 34.05 -7.57 -21.44
C VAL A 319 33.67 -6.55 -22.51
N ASP A 320 34.51 -5.53 -22.63
CA ASP A 320 34.37 -4.42 -23.57
C ASP A 320 35.58 -4.39 -24.53
N THR A 321 35.36 -4.12 -25.81
CA THR A 321 36.43 -4.07 -26.81
C THR A 321 37.43 -2.95 -26.59
N LYS A 322 36.99 -1.86 -25.93
CA LYS A 322 37.82 -0.67 -25.67
C LYS A 322 38.58 -0.74 -24.34
N TYR A 323 37.95 -1.27 -23.31
CA TYR A 323 38.46 -1.26 -21.94
C TYR A 323 38.88 -2.64 -21.43
N GLY A 324 38.58 -3.71 -22.20
CA GLY A 324 38.84 -5.07 -21.77
C GLY A 324 37.89 -5.54 -20.68
N MET A 325 38.40 -6.35 -19.75
CA MET A 325 37.63 -6.77 -18.56
C MET A 325 37.37 -5.59 -17.67
N THR A 326 36.08 -5.32 -17.42
CA THR A 326 35.61 -4.20 -16.60
C THR A 326 34.85 -4.78 -15.41
N PRO A 327 35.42 -4.76 -14.18
CA PRO A 327 34.73 -5.20 -12.97
C PRO A 327 33.49 -4.37 -12.68
N VAL A 328 32.45 -5.02 -12.13
CA VAL A 328 31.16 -4.41 -11.84
C VAL A 328 30.82 -4.59 -10.37
N TYR A 329 30.60 -3.46 -9.70
CA TYR A 329 30.04 -3.41 -8.35
C TYR A 329 28.53 -3.24 -8.43
N LEU A 330 27.80 -4.05 -7.65
CA LEU A 330 26.37 -3.89 -7.40
C LEU A 330 26.14 -3.71 -5.90
N PRO A 331 25.23 -2.80 -5.49
CA PRO A 331 24.85 -2.71 -4.09
C PRO A 331 24.17 -4.00 -3.64
N ASN A 332 24.56 -4.48 -2.46
CA ASN A 332 23.95 -5.67 -1.87
C ASN A 332 22.59 -5.30 -1.26
N LEU A 333 21.51 -5.71 -1.88
CA LEU A 333 20.15 -5.40 -1.41
C LEU A 333 19.82 -5.98 -0.03
N MET A 334 20.62 -6.92 0.47
CA MET A 334 20.48 -7.46 1.83
C MET A 334 21.27 -6.67 2.89
N ASP A 335 22.14 -5.76 2.47
CA ASP A 335 22.98 -4.95 3.35
C ASP A 335 22.56 -3.47 3.26
N GLY A 336 21.94 -2.96 4.31
CA GLY A 336 21.48 -1.57 4.39
C GLY A 336 22.59 -0.52 4.23
N SER A 337 23.84 -0.86 4.53
CA SER A 337 24.99 0.03 4.38
C SER A 337 25.38 0.31 2.92
N THR A 338 24.85 -0.46 1.99
CA THR A 338 25.10 -0.29 0.54
C THR A 338 23.97 0.43 -0.20
N ARG A 339 22.93 0.85 0.50
CA ARG A 339 21.74 1.51 -0.09
C ARG A 339 22.07 2.83 -0.76
N VAL A 340 22.89 3.64 -0.09
CA VAL A 340 23.30 4.95 -0.56
C VAL A 340 24.78 4.93 -0.89
N LEU A 341 25.14 5.33 -2.10
CA LEU A 341 26.54 5.54 -2.46
C LEU A 341 27.01 6.85 -1.83
N ASP A 342 27.60 6.74 -0.65
CA ASP A 342 28.19 7.83 0.11
C ASP A 342 29.74 7.82 0.05
N LYS A 343 30.38 8.80 0.66
CA LYS A 343 31.85 8.85 0.72
C LYS A 343 32.47 7.65 1.43
N PRO A 344 31.96 7.15 2.57
CA PRO A 344 32.46 5.93 3.22
C PRO A 344 32.45 4.72 2.29
N LEU A 345 31.33 4.45 1.60
CA LEU A 345 31.22 3.35 0.68
C LEU A 345 32.15 3.52 -0.54
N MET A 346 32.22 4.75 -1.10
CA MET A 346 33.12 5.03 -2.21
C MET A 346 34.60 4.88 -1.81
N ASN A 347 34.95 5.26 -0.58
CA ASN A 347 36.30 5.06 -0.05
C ASN A 347 36.65 3.58 0.10
N ARG A 348 35.70 2.75 0.55
CA ARG A 348 35.89 1.28 0.59
C ARG A 348 36.14 0.71 -0.81
N ILE A 349 35.37 1.14 -1.82
CA ILE A 349 35.56 0.73 -3.20
C ILE A 349 36.98 1.08 -3.67
N ILE A 350 37.43 2.32 -3.44
CA ILE A 350 38.73 2.81 -3.91
C ILE A 350 39.91 2.18 -3.13
N ARG A 351 39.80 2.03 -1.81
CA ARG A 351 40.92 1.64 -0.93
C ARG A 351 41.01 0.16 -0.62
N GLU A 352 39.89 -0.54 -0.65
CA GLU A 352 39.82 -1.94 -0.27
C GLU A 352 39.60 -2.87 -1.47
N ALA A 353 38.67 -2.52 -2.38
CA ALA A 353 38.30 -3.40 -3.48
C ALA A 353 39.12 -3.20 -4.77
N MET A 354 39.48 -1.96 -5.11
CA MET A 354 40.25 -1.67 -6.33
C MET A 354 41.70 -2.15 -6.31
N PRO A 355 42.44 -2.15 -5.18
CA PRO A 355 43.82 -2.64 -5.14
C PRO A 355 44.00 -4.11 -5.51
N ASP A 356 42.96 -4.94 -5.31
CA ASP A 356 42.97 -6.38 -5.60
C ASP A 356 42.60 -6.69 -7.06
N LEU A 357 42.34 -5.65 -7.88
CA LEU A 357 42.05 -5.83 -9.29
C LEU A 357 43.31 -6.12 -10.12
N PRO A 358 43.18 -6.87 -11.23
CA PRO A 358 44.27 -7.07 -12.16
C PRO A 358 44.91 -5.75 -12.64
N ASP A 359 46.24 -5.73 -12.80
CA ASP A 359 47.03 -4.54 -13.20
C ASP A 359 46.58 -3.93 -14.53
N ASN A 360 45.96 -4.70 -15.39
CA ASN A 360 45.47 -4.29 -16.70
C ASN A 360 44.05 -3.70 -16.66
N THR A 361 43.45 -3.53 -15.48
CA THR A 361 42.13 -2.94 -15.33
C THR A 361 42.15 -1.47 -15.66
N LYS A 362 41.38 -1.05 -16.66
CA LYS A 362 41.29 0.35 -17.13
C LYS A 362 40.01 1.06 -16.70
N ARG A 363 38.97 0.29 -16.36
CA ARG A 363 37.67 0.81 -15.99
C ARG A 363 37.02 -0.12 -14.96
N VAL A 364 36.25 0.47 -14.04
CA VAL A 364 35.30 -0.21 -13.17
C VAL A 364 33.95 0.46 -13.30
N ILE A 365 32.87 -0.29 -13.18
CA ILE A 365 31.50 0.22 -13.18
C ILE A 365 30.95 0.06 -11.76
N VAL A 366 30.47 1.15 -11.18
CA VAL A 366 29.83 1.18 -9.87
C VAL A 366 28.37 1.52 -10.06
N TYR A 367 27.49 0.53 -9.90
CA TYR A 367 26.07 0.79 -9.84
C TYR A 367 25.67 1.28 -8.46
N TYR A 368 24.73 2.21 -8.40
CA TYR A 368 24.13 2.72 -7.18
C TYR A 368 22.61 2.75 -7.31
N ILE A 369 21.89 2.65 -6.18
CA ILE A 369 20.44 2.84 -6.10
C ILE A 369 20.16 4.30 -5.79
N ASP A 370 20.75 4.81 -4.71
CA ASP A 370 20.75 6.21 -4.34
C ASP A 370 22.18 6.71 -4.15
N ILE A 371 22.41 8.00 -4.35
CA ILE A 371 23.69 8.67 -4.20
C ILE A 371 23.48 9.93 -3.37
N ASP A 372 24.32 10.11 -2.35
CA ASP A 372 24.18 11.22 -1.38
C ASP A 372 24.30 12.59 -2.08
N ASN A 373 25.48 12.88 -2.60
CA ASN A 373 25.75 14.09 -3.39
C ASN A 373 26.63 13.71 -4.57
N ARG A 374 26.05 13.59 -5.75
CA ARG A 374 26.75 13.11 -6.94
C ARG A 374 27.99 13.94 -7.27
N GLU A 375 27.91 15.28 -7.22
CA GLU A 375 29.03 16.14 -7.52
C GLU A 375 30.17 15.98 -6.52
N GLU A 376 29.83 15.78 -5.26
CA GLU A 376 30.78 15.56 -4.18
C GLU A 376 31.45 14.19 -4.29
N ILE A 377 30.73 13.14 -4.64
CA ILE A 377 31.26 11.81 -4.89
C ILE A 377 32.18 11.83 -6.13
N GLU A 378 31.78 12.46 -7.22
CA GLU A 378 32.61 12.59 -8.43
C GLU A 378 33.92 13.40 -8.14
N ARG A 379 33.85 14.42 -7.30
CA ARG A 379 35.03 15.14 -6.81
C ARG A 379 35.94 14.25 -5.97
N PHE A 380 35.35 13.52 -5.04
CA PHE A 380 36.07 12.56 -4.20
C PHE A 380 36.77 11.46 -5.02
N ILE A 381 36.11 10.95 -6.06
CA ILE A 381 36.73 9.99 -7.01
C ILE A 381 37.92 10.59 -7.70
N LYS A 382 37.87 11.85 -8.16
CA LYS A 382 38.98 12.54 -8.81
C LYS A 382 40.15 12.78 -7.87
N GLU A 383 39.90 13.04 -6.60
CA GLU A 383 40.92 13.34 -5.60
C GLU A 383 41.59 12.09 -5.03
N GLN A 384 40.82 10.99 -4.85
CA GLN A 384 41.27 9.80 -4.15
C GLN A 384 41.44 8.59 -5.05
N GLY A 385 40.85 8.57 -6.24
CA GLY A 385 40.89 7.46 -7.19
C GLY A 385 42.26 7.34 -7.90
N ASN A 386 42.52 6.14 -8.44
CA ASN A 386 43.67 5.91 -9.31
C ASN A 386 43.39 6.58 -10.66
N PRO A 387 44.22 7.56 -11.11
CA PRO A 387 44.00 8.26 -12.37
C PRO A 387 44.09 7.37 -13.62
N LEU A 388 44.65 6.16 -13.50
CA LEU A 388 44.75 5.17 -14.58
C LEU A 388 43.52 4.31 -14.73
N VAL A 389 42.62 4.28 -13.74
CA VAL A 389 41.40 3.47 -13.74
C VAL A 389 40.19 4.40 -13.70
N MET A 390 39.40 4.37 -14.76
CA MET A 390 38.14 5.12 -14.81
C MET A 390 37.07 4.45 -13.94
N ILE A 391 36.47 5.22 -13.03
CA ILE A 391 35.30 4.80 -12.24
C ILE A 391 34.07 5.39 -12.90
N GLU A 392 33.20 4.54 -13.45
CA GLU A 392 31.94 4.92 -14.09
C GLU A 392 30.76 4.65 -13.15
N LEU A 393 30.04 5.71 -12.76
CA LEU A 393 28.86 5.63 -11.91
C LEU A 393 27.61 5.41 -12.77
N ARG A 394 26.82 4.39 -12.46
CA ARG A 394 25.56 4.06 -13.15
C ARG A 394 24.40 3.94 -12.17
N ASP A 395 23.29 4.58 -12.52
CA ASP A 395 22.04 4.43 -11.76
C ASP A 395 21.42 3.05 -12.07
N LEU A 396 21.27 2.23 -11.03
CA LEU A 396 20.68 0.91 -11.13
C LEU A 396 19.18 0.96 -11.47
N LYS A 397 18.49 2.05 -11.10
CA LYS A 397 17.07 2.26 -11.43
C LYS A 397 16.85 2.32 -12.94
N LEU A 398 17.77 2.90 -13.69
CA LEU A 398 17.70 2.96 -15.15
C LEU A 398 17.80 1.58 -15.82
N VAL A 399 18.49 0.65 -15.19
CA VAL A 399 18.54 -0.74 -15.69
C VAL A 399 17.18 -1.40 -15.52
N LEU A 400 16.47 -1.10 -14.44
CA LEU A 400 15.14 -1.64 -14.16
C LEU A 400 14.07 -1.00 -15.04
N ASP A 401 14.13 0.30 -15.26
CA ASP A 401 13.19 0.99 -16.15
C ASP A 401 13.25 0.46 -17.60
N ASN A 402 14.43 0.00 -18.03
CA ASN A 402 14.61 -0.60 -19.37
C ASN A 402 14.22 -2.09 -19.45
N VAL A 403 13.83 -2.72 -18.36
CA VAL A 403 13.61 -4.18 -18.28
C VAL A 403 12.26 -4.55 -17.68
N VAL A 404 11.43 -3.58 -17.35
CA VAL A 404 10.02 -3.87 -17.14
C VAL A 404 9.47 -4.38 -18.47
N VAL A 405 9.34 -5.71 -18.58
CA VAL A 405 8.55 -6.33 -19.65
C VAL A 405 7.13 -5.83 -19.42
N GLU A 406 6.75 -4.81 -20.17
CA GLU A 406 5.41 -4.27 -20.11
C GLU A 406 4.43 -5.33 -20.61
N ASP A 407 3.23 -5.34 -20.02
CA ASP A 407 2.15 -6.16 -20.53
C ASP A 407 1.88 -5.78 -21.99
N SER A 408 1.43 -6.74 -22.80
CA SER A 408 1.06 -6.51 -24.20
C SER A 408 -0.45 -6.65 -24.37
N ALA A 409 -1.03 -5.86 -25.28
CA ALA A 409 -2.44 -5.94 -25.62
C ALA A 409 -2.66 -5.75 -27.13
N GLU A 410 -3.70 -6.40 -27.63
CA GLU A 410 -4.25 -6.16 -28.97
C GLU A 410 -5.66 -5.60 -28.82
N TRP A 411 -5.98 -4.53 -29.55
CA TRP A 411 -7.26 -3.86 -29.48
C TRP A 411 -7.72 -3.34 -30.84
N GLU A 412 -9.00 -3.03 -30.91
CA GLU A 412 -9.63 -2.38 -32.05
C GLU A 412 -10.39 -1.15 -31.59
N VAL A 413 -10.25 -0.05 -32.31
CA VAL A 413 -10.95 1.21 -32.03
C VAL A 413 -11.98 1.48 -33.13
N SER A 414 -13.19 1.74 -32.73
CA SER A 414 -14.29 2.05 -33.64
C SER A 414 -15.17 3.19 -33.13
N GLU A 415 -15.79 3.91 -34.04
CA GLU A 415 -16.88 4.80 -33.69
C GLU A 415 -18.14 3.97 -33.43
N GLU A 416 -18.87 4.28 -32.36
CA GLU A 416 -20.12 3.62 -31.98
C GLU A 416 -21.24 4.68 -31.94
N SER A 417 -22.27 4.45 -32.71
CA SER A 417 -23.47 5.30 -32.73
C SER A 417 -24.68 4.40 -32.52
N ASP A 418 -25.20 4.39 -31.30
CA ASP A 418 -26.37 3.63 -30.91
C ASP A 418 -27.40 4.60 -30.31
N GLY A 419 -28.24 5.17 -31.12
CA GLY A 419 -29.40 6.04 -30.85
C GLY A 419 -29.34 7.03 -29.68
N LEU A 420 -28.73 6.68 -28.61
CA LEU A 420 -28.52 7.45 -27.37
C LEU A 420 -27.05 7.77 -27.08
N PHE A 421 -26.12 7.06 -27.70
CA PHE A 421 -24.68 7.23 -27.51
C PHE A 421 -23.99 7.45 -28.85
N ASN A 422 -23.27 8.57 -28.99
CA ASN A 422 -22.34 8.84 -30.09
C ASN A 422 -20.97 8.99 -29.48
N GLY A 423 -20.07 8.05 -29.72
CA GLY A 423 -18.75 8.07 -29.12
C GLY A 423 -17.82 7.03 -29.72
N TRP A 424 -16.84 6.65 -28.93
CA TRP A 424 -15.79 5.74 -29.34
C TRP A 424 -15.81 4.49 -28.46
N LYS A 425 -15.54 3.35 -29.08
CA LYS A 425 -15.40 2.06 -28.45
C LYS A 425 -13.98 1.53 -28.67
N VAL A 426 -13.33 1.07 -27.62
CA VAL A 426 -12.10 0.29 -27.66
C VAL A 426 -12.43 -1.13 -27.23
N GLU A 427 -12.26 -2.10 -28.12
CA GLU A 427 -12.46 -3.52 -27.85
C GLU A 427 -11.10 -4.20 -27.68
N ILE A 428 -10.86 -4.83 -26.55
CA ILE A 428 -9.63 -5.56 -26.27
C ILE A 428 -9.77 -6.98 -26.80
N LYS A 429 -8.91 -7.36 -27.73
CA LYS A 429 -8.90 -8.67 -28.36
C LYS A 429 -8.04 -9.67 -27.60
N GLN A 430 -6.89 -9.21 -27.10
CA GLN A 430 -5.93 -10.02 -26.36
C GLN A 430 -5.20 -9.15 -25.34
N PHE A 431 -4.87 -9.75 -24.20
CA PHE A 431 -4.02 -9.14 -23.18
C PHE A 431 -3.09 -10.20 -22.59
N GLN A 432 -1.79 -9.91 -22.53
CA GLN A 432 -0.79 -10.82 -22.00
C GLN A 432 0.12 -10.12 -20.98
N SER A 433 0.22 -10.74 -19.82
CA SER A 433 1.11 -10.32 -18.74
C SER A 433 2.01 -11.47 -18.35
N ASP A 434 3.31 -11.33 -18.60
CA ASP A 434 4.29 -12.35 -18.23
C ASP A 434 4.37 -12.53 -16.72
N ARG A 435 4.21 -11.42 -15.96
CA ARG A 435 4.16 -11.47 -14.48
C ARG A 435 2.98 -12.31 -13.99
N VAL A 436 1.79 -12.11 -14.53
CA VAL A 436 0.61 -12.88 -14.16
C VAL A 436 0.80 -14.36 -14.49
N ARG A 437 1.32 -14.67 -15.68
CA ARG A 437 1.63 -16.07 -16.10
C ARG A 437 2.62 -16.71 -15.17
N GLN A 438 3.75 -16.07 -14.93
CA GLN A 438 4.79 -16.58 -14.04
C GLN A 438 4.24 -16.84 -12.63
N LYS A 439 3.43 -15.92 -12.10
CA LYS A 439 2.82 -16.06 -10.78
C LYS A 439 1.89 -17.26 -10.69
N ILE A 440 1.07 -17.46 -11.71
CA ILE A 440 0.16 -18.61 -11.80
C ILE A 440 0.93 -19.92 -11.92
N ASP A 441 2.00 -19.95 -12.71
CA ASP A 441 2.86 -21.13 -12.84
C ASP A 441 3.55 -21.49 -11.52
N GLU A 442 4.08 -20.51 -10.79
CA GLU A 442 4.67 -20.70 -9.45
C GLU A 442 3.64 -21.33 -8.49
N ILE A 443 2.41 -20.83 -8.51
CA ILE A 443 1.33 -21.32 -7.65
C ILE A 443 0.91 -22.73 -8.05
N ASN A 444 0.75 -23.01 -9.33
CA ASN A 444 0.43 -24.34 -9.84
C ASN A 444 1.50 -25.35 -9.42
N GLN A 445 2.78 -25.01 -9.56
CA GLN A 445 3.91 -25.85 -9.14
C GLN A 445 3.90 -26.09 -7.62
N LYS A 446 3.71 -25.04 -6.82
CA LYS A 446 3.65 -25.14 -5.35
C LYS A 446 2.50 -26.06 -4.89
N ASN A 447 1.32 -25.89 -5.48
CA ASN A 447 0.15 -26.69 -5.15
C ASN A 447 0.35 -28.16 -5.58
N GLN A 448 0.93 -28.40 -6.72
CA GLN A 448 1.28 -29.76 -7.19
C GLN A 448 2.25 -30.46 -6.24
N LEU A 449 3.28 -29.75 -5.77
CA LEU A 449 4.23 -30.27 -4.78
C LEU A 449 3.54 -30.60 -3.44
N GLN A 450 2.62 -29.75 -2.98
CA GLN A 450 1.85 -30.01 -1.76
C GLN A 450 0.97 -31.26 -1.88
N VAL A 451 0.33 -31.47 -3.04
CA VAL A 451 -0.46 -32.68 -3.31
C VAL A 451 0.42 -33.94 -3.26
N LEU A 452 1.59 -33.90 -3.88
CA LEU A 452 2.55 -35.02 -3.84
C LEU A 452 3.01 -35.34 -2.42
N GLN A 453 3.32 -34.32 -1.61
CA GLN A 453 3.70 -34.47 -0.20
C GLN A 453 2.58 -35.05 0.66
N GLN A 454 1.32 -34.65 0.41
CA GLN A 454 0.15 -35.17 1.15
C GLN A 454 -0.17 -36.60 0.74
N LYS A 455 -0.03 -36.93 -0.55
CA LYS A 455 -0.18 -38.31 -1.06
C LYS A 455 0.85 -39.25 -0.44
N ALA A 456 2.09 -38.79 -0.25
CA ALA A 456 3.13 -39.52 0.47
C ALA A 456 2.79 -39.75 1.96
N LYS A 457 1.91 -38.92 2.55
CA LYS A 457 1.38 -39.06 3.92
C LYS A 457 0.04 -39.80 3.99
N GLY A 458 -0.41 -40.46 2.90
CA GLY A 458 -1.66 -41.23 2.83
C GLY A 458 -2.95 -40.39 2.82
N LYS A 459 -2.88 -39.11 2.46
CA LYS A 459 -4.04 -38.23 2.29
C LYS A 459 -4.32 -37.99 0.82
N GLU A 460 -5.54 -38.25 0.37
CA GLU A 460 -6.00 -37.89 -0.97
C GLU A 460 -6.38 -36.42 -1.00
N LYS A 461 -5.66 -35.65 -1.82
CA LYS A 461 -6.02 -34.27 -2.19
C LYS A 461 -5.89 -34.15 -3.70
N THR A 462 -6.90 -33.62 -4.35
CA THR A 462 -6.88 -33.30 -5.78
C THR A 462 -6.55 -31.83 -5.96
N PHE A 463 -5.89 -31.50 -7.06
CA PHE A 463 -5.56 -30.13 -7.44
C PHE A 463 -5.92 -29.91 -8.91
N THR A 464 -6.67 -28.84 -9.19
CA THR A 464 -6.96 -28.41 -10.55
C THR A 464 -6.07 -27.20 -10.84
N PRO A 465 -5.19 -27.28 -11.87
CA PRO A 465 -4.35 -26.15 -12.24
C PRO A 465 -5.18 -24.93 -12.65
N ILE A 466 -4.66 -23.76 -12.30
CA ILE A 466 -5.19 -22.49 -12.80
C ILE A 466 -4.70 -22.32 -14.23
N LEU A 467 -5.61 -22.12 -15.19
CA LEU A 467 -5.30 -21.90 -16.60
C LEU A 467 -5.78 -20.51 -17.01
N ILE A 468 -4.97 -19.86 -17.84
CA ILE A 468 -5.33 -18.60 -18.51
C ILE A 468 -5.72 -18.93 -19.94
N SER A 469 -6.73 -18.26 -20.49
CA SER A 469 -7.11 -18.38 -21.88
C SER A 469 -6.05 -17.80 -22.81
N ASP A 470 -6.12 -18.12 -24.10
CA ASP A 470 -5.19 -17.59 -25.09
C ASP A 470 -5.37 -16.06 -25.25
N GLU A 471 -6.57 -15.55 -25.03
CA GLU A 471 -6.87 -14.13 -25.04
C GLU A 471 -6.41 -13.40 -23.76
N GLY A 472 -6.36 -14.08 -22.62
CA GLY A 472 -5.89 -13.55 -21.34
C GLY A 472 -6.75 -12.45 -20.71
N LEU A 473 -7.96 -12.22 -21.22
CA LEU A 473 -8.84 -11.11 -20.80
C LEU A 473 -9.27 -11.22 -19.33
N GLU A 474 -9.38 -12.43 -18.78
CA GLU A 474 -9.65 -12.71 -17.37
C GLU A 474 -8.59 -12.21 -16.40
N THR A 475 -7.45 -11.78 -16.92
CA THR A 475 -6.35 -11.21 -16.14
C THR A 475 -6.40 -9.68 -16.03
N ILE A 476 -7.39 -9.04 -16.63
CA ILE A 476 -7.61 -7.59 -16.58
C ILE A 476 -8.51 -7.24 -15.38
N GLU A 477 -8.06 -6.28 -14.57
CA GLU A 477 -8.83 -5.76 -13.42
C GLU A 477 -9.48 -4.41 -13.69
N TRP A 478 -8.79 -3.52 -14.42
CA TRP A 478 -9.23 -2.16 -14.63
C TRP A 478 -8.69 -1.62 -15.95
N ILE A 479 -9.47 -0.77 -16.60
CA ILE A 479 -9.13 -0.13 -17.85
C ILE A 479 -9.55 1.33 -17.77
N SER A 480 -8.69 2.22 -18.27
CA SER A 480 -9.00 3.64 -18.40
C SER A 480 -8.54 4.17 -19.75
N LEU A 481 -9.27 5.14 -20.28
CA LEU A 481 -8.97 5.85 -21.52
C LEU A 481 -8.63 7.31 -21.22
N ASP A 482 -7.63 7.81 -21.93
CA ASP A 482 -7.23 9.21 -21.92
C ASP A 482 -7.32 9.77 -23.34
N CYS A 483 -8.08 10.86 -23.49
CA CYS A 483 -8.33 11.54 -24.76
C CYS A 483 -7.55 12.86 -24.88
N THR A 484 -6.58 13.13 -23.99
CA THR A 484 -5.92 14.45 -23.90
C THR A 484 -4.59 14.53 -24.64
N THR A 485 -3.80 13.47 -24.64
CA THR A 485 -2.45 13.45 -25.22
C THR A 485 -2.01 12.06 -25.66
N VAL A 486 -1.07 11.99 -26.60
CA VAL A 486 -0.41 10.75 -27.05
C VAL A 486 0.93 10.51 -26.35
N GLU A 487 1.40 11.43 -25.51
CA GLU A 487 2.67 11.29 -24.79
C GLU A 487 2.55 10.25 -23.70
N LYS A 488 3.28 9.13 -23.81
CA LYS A 488 3.20 8.00 -22.90
C LYS A 488 3.42 8.39 -21.43
N ASP A 489 4.40 9.24 -21.17
CA ASP A 489 4.84 9.64 -19.82
C ASP A 489 4.14 10.89 -19.29
N ALA A 490 3.24 11.51 -20.06
CA ALA A 490 2.47 12.65 -19.57
C ALA A 490 1.52 12.23 -18.44
N PRO A 491 1.19 13.14 -17.51
CA PRO A 491 0.22 12.87 -16.45
C PRO A 491 -1.05 12.24 -17.01
N TRP A 492 -1.57 11.21 -16.32
CA TRP A 492 -2.74 10.49 -16.76
C TRP A 492 -4.02 11.26 -16.48
N HIS A 493 -4.85 11.43 -17.49
CA HIS A 493 -6.21 11.95 -17.35
C HIS A 493 -7.21 10.83 -17.68
N SER A 494 -8.10 10.52 -16.75
CA SER A 494 -9.11 9.46 -16.94
C SER A 494 -10.39 10.07 -17.48
N ASP A 495 -10.58 10.01 -18.80
CA ASP A 495 -11.82 10.45 -19.46
C ASP A 495 -12.94 9.41 -19.34
N SER A 496 -12.58 8.13 -19.34
CA SER A 496 -13.47 7.01 -19.08
C SER A 496 -12.73 5.89 -18.39
N GLU A 497 -13.38 5.21 -17.43
CA GLU A 497 -12.79 4.07 -16.78
C GLU A 497 -13.82 3.04 -16.33
N ILE A 498 -13.40 1.80 -16.32
CA ILE A 498 -14.15 0.66 -15.79
C ILE A 498 -13.25 -0.20 -14.93
N LYS A 499 -13.81 -0.74 -13.84
CA LYS A 499 -13.21 -1.82 -13.06
C LYS A 499 -14.06 -3.07 -13.24
N ILE A 500 -13.40 -4.21 -13.33
CA ILE A 500 -14.06 -5.52 -13.51
C ILE A 500 -13.97 -6.25 -12.17
N ASP A 501 -15.11 -6.58 -11.59
CA ASP A 501 -15.13 -7.31 -10.31
C ASP A 501 -14.69 -8.78 -10.50
N LYS A 502 -14.52 -9.50 -9.37
CA LYS A 502 -14.09 -10.91 -9.39
C LYS A 502 -15.01 -11.85 -10.16
N VAL A 503 -16.27 -11.47 -10.36
CA VAL A 503 -17.29 -12.26 -11.08
C VAL A 503 -17.41 -11.83 -12.55
N GLY A 504 -16.82 -10.69 -12.92
CA GLY A 504 -16.85 -10.16 -14.28
C GLY A 504 -17.84 -9.01 -14.49
N TYR A 505 -18.50 -8.50 -13.43
CA TYR A 505 -19.36 -7.32 -13.53
C TYR A 505 -18.56 -6.04 -13.62
N VAL A 506 -19.07 -5.09 -14.39
CA VAL A 506 -18.51 -3.74 -14.52
C VAL A 506 -18.83 -2.93 -13.27
N ILE A 507 -17.81 -2.25 -12.74
CA ILE A 507 -17.93 -1.22 -11.71
C ILE A 507 -17.58 0.11 -12.35
N LYS A 508 -18.52 1.08 -12.33
CA LYS A 508 -18.32 2.46 -12.80
C LYS A 508 -18.39 3.42 -11.61
N ASN A 509 -17.39 4.29 -11.47
CA ASN A 509 -17.34 5.30 -10.37
C ASN A 509 -17.59 4.68 -8.98
N GLY A 510 -16.98 3.53 -8.72
CA GLY A 510 -17.11 2.82 -7.44
C GLY A 510 -18.43 2.08 -7.23
N THR A 511 -19.38 2.18 -8.18
CA THR A 511 -20.69 1.51 -8.08
C THR A 511 -20.75 0.30 -8.99
N LYS A 512 -21.09 -0.86 -8.43
CA LYS A 512 -21.27 -2.10 -9.19
C LYS A 512 -22.53 -1.98 -10.08
N THR A 513 -22.38 -2.32 -11.36
CA THR A 513 -23.49 -2.43 -12.31
C THR A 513 -24.03 -3.86 -12.38
N THR A 514 -25.10 -4.07 -13.12
CA THR A 514 -25.66 -5.39 -13.45
C THR A 514 -25.13 -5.93 -14.78
N GLU A 515 -24.20 -5.24 -15.40
CA GLU A 515 -23.66 -5.57 -16.72
C GLU A 515 -22.36 -6.34 -16.56
N TYR A 516 -22.25 -7.47 -17.27
CA TYR A 516 -20.97 -8.13 -17.46
C TYR A 516 -20.09 -7.35 -18.41
N TRP A 517 -18.77 -7.37 -18.17
CA TRP A 517 -17.83 -6.77 -19.08
C TRP A 517 -17.84 -7.49 -20.44
N ASP A 518 -17.96 -6.74 -21.51
CA ASP A 518 -18.06 -7.17 -22.90
C ASP A 518 -16.72 -7.06 -23.68
N ALA A 519 -15.59 -7.06 -22.98
CA ALA A 519 -14.25 -6.77 -23.51
C ALA A 519 -14.08 -5.33 -24.06
N CYS A 520 -15.04 -4.46 -23.84
CA CYS A 520 -15.02 -3.10 -24.37
C CYS A 520 -14.98 -2.05 -23.27
N ILE A 521 -14.42 -0.88 -23.63
CA ILE A 521 -14.55 0.36 -22.89
C ILE A 521 -14.97 1.47 -23.86
N ARG A 522 -15.83 2.38 -23.41
CA ARG A 522 -16.45 3.42 -24.24
C ARG A 522 -16.14 4.80 -23.69
N CYS A 523 -16.00 5.80 -24.56
CA CYS A 523 -15.81 7.21 -24.20
C CYS A 523 -16.44 8.14 -25.26
N ASP A 524 -16.73 9.38 -24.83
CA ASP A 524 -17.38 10.38 -25.69
C ASP A 524 -16.44 11.00 -26.73
N ARG A 525 -15.13 10.93 -26.52
CA ARG A 525 -14.08 11.49 -27.38
C ARG A 525 -13.16 10.40 -27.88
N LYS A 526 -12.48 10.65 -29.03
CA LYS A 526 -11.48 9.70 -29.52
C LYS A 526 -10.38 9.46 -28.50
N PRO A 527 -10.19 8.22 -28.05
CA PRO A 527 -9.12 7.89 -27.11
C PRO A 527 -7.75 7.99 -27.80
N LEU A 528 -6.78 8.49 -27.08
CA LEU A 528 -5.39 8.64 -27.53
C LEU A 528 -4.45 7.69 -26.79
N ARG A 529 -4.77 7.37 -25.52
CA ARG A 529 -4.04 6.41 -24.70
C ARG A 529 -5.02 5.51 -23.96
N MET A 530 -4.61 4.28 -23.73
CA MET A 530 -5.30 3.31 -22.88
C MET A 530 -4.37 2.83 -21.78
N LYS A 531 -4.86 2.77 -20.57
CA LYS A 531 -4.15 2.16 -19.45
C LYS A 531 -4.91 0.93 -18.98
N ILE A 532 -4.22 -0.19 -18.90
CA ILE A 532 -4.76 -1.45 -18.40
C ILE A 532 -4.02 -1.82 -17.12
N ARG A 533 -4.78 -2.23 -16.10
CA ARG A 533 -4.26 -2.83 -14.87
C ARG A 533 -4.58 -4.31 -14.88
N ASN A 534 -3.56 -5.13 -14.65
CA ASN A 534 -3.74 -6.56 -14.49
C ASN A 534 -4.15 -6.95 -13.06
N ILE A 535 -4.51 -8.22 -12.85
CA ILE A 535 -4.95 -8.74 -11.55
C ILE A 535 -3.85 -8.72 -10.46
N CYS A 536 -2.59 -8.64 -10.83
CA CYS A 536 -1.46 -8.47 -9.91
C CYS A 536 -1.21 -6.99 -9.56
N GLY A 537 -1.94 -6.07 -10.18
CA GLY A 537 -1.90 -4.63 -9.88
C GLY A 537 -0.96 -3.81 -10.75
N ASP A 538 -0.23 -4.42 -11.69
CA ASP A 538 0.62 -3.65 -12.62
C ASP A 538 -0.23 -2.89 -13.63
N GLU A 539 0.22 -1.68 -13.95
CA GLU A 539 -0.42 -0.80 -14.93
C GLU A 539 0.49 -0.60 -16.13
N THR A 540 -0.07 -0.78 -17.32
CA THR A 540 0.63 -0.54 -18.60
C THR A 540 -0.14 0.46 -19.43
N VAL A 541 0.58 1.44 -20.01
CA VAL A 541 0.02 2.48 -20.88
C VAL A 541 0.28 2.12 -22.34
N PHE A 542 -0.78 2.07 -23.11
CA PHE A 542 -0.76 1.83 -24.55
C PHE A 542 -1.14 3.13 -25.29
N ILE A 543 -0.45 3.43 -26.39
CA ILE A 543 -0.81 4.52 -27.31
C ILE A 543 -1.79 3.95 -28.31
N ILE A 544 -2.95 4.61 -28.46
CA ILE A 544 -4.04 4.20 -29.37
C ILE A 544 -3.90 4.86 -30.73
#